data_f23dced57d41c43e0c59d7eac7af17c6
#
_entry.id   f23dced57d41c43e0c59d7eac7af17c6
#
_cell.length_a   1.000
_cell.length_b   1.000
_cell.length_c   1.000
_cell.angle_alpha   90.00
_cell.angle_beta   90.00
_cell.angle_gamma   90.00
#
_symmetry.space_group_name_H-M   'P 1'
#
loop_
_entity.id
_entity.type
_entity.pdbx_description
1 polymer ?
#
loop_
_entity_poly.entity_id
_entity_poly.type
_entity_poly.pdbx_seq_one_letter_code
_entity_poly.pdbx_strand_id
1 'polypeptide(L)'
;MNFAPILGKSLNFQIIKNVFKQRQISVFKRFNINSRAHHSDGFSVIGSEPDRHSAEFKDNYSKMQALVNDLKEVVCKISRGGGEKAIYRHTSKGKMLVRERIANLIDTGSPFLEIGQLAAYNLYGSEEVPAAGIVTGVGIIRGVKCMVIANDATVKGGTYYPVTVKKHLRAQEIAQENKLPCIYLVDSGGANLPRQADVFPDVTHFGRIFYNQAVMSAQGIPQIAVVMGSCTAGGAYVPAMADESIIVKQQGTIFLGGPPLVKAATGEEIDAEDLGGADLHCRKSG
;
A
#
# COMPACT_ATOMS: atom_id res chain seq x y z
N MET A 1 26.73 -6.11 23.31
CA MET A 1 25.36 -5.73 22.90
C MET A 1 25.48 -4.70 21.80
N ASN A 2 25.24 -5.14 20.55
CA ASN A 2 25.41 -4.29 19.36
C ASN A 2 24.10 -3.57 19.01
N PHE A 3 24.04 -2.25 19.21
CA PHE A 3 22.91 -1.38 18.89
C PHE A 3 22.99 -0.75 17.47
N ALA A 4 23.56 -1.44 16.50
CA ALA A 4 23.78 -0.88 15.16
C ALA A 4 22.63 -0.98 14.13
N PRO A 5 21.51 -1.75 14.28
CA PRO A 5 20.49 -1.87 13.22
C PRO A 5 19.39 -0.80 13.21
N ILE A 6 19.23 0.01 14.28
CA ILE A 6 18.05 0.88 14.43
C ILE A 6 18.21 2.21 13.67
N LEU A 7 19.41 2.73 13.56
CA LEU A 7 19.68 4.01 12.89
C LEU A 7 19.45 3.99 11.37
N GLY A 8 19.72 2.86 10.70
CA GLY A 8 19.51 2.75 9.25
C GLY A 8 18.05 2.77 8.79
N LYS A 9 17.14 2.20 9.62
CA LYS A 9 15.70 2.15 9.28
C LYS A 9 15.02 3.52 9.38
N SER A 10 15.39 4.33 10.38
CA SER A 10 14.88 5.69 10.58
C SER A 10 15.32 6.66 9.47
N LEU A 11 16.56 6.49 8.98
CA LEU A 11 17.14 7.37 7.95
C LEU A 11 16.41 7.26 6.60
N ASN A 12 15.99 6.06 6.19
CA ASN A 12 15.29 5.82 4.93
C ASN A 12 13.93 6.54 4.89
N PHE A 13 13.17 6.53 5.99
CA PHE A 13 11.88 7.24 6.05
C PHE A 13 12.05 8.75 6.08
N GLN A 14 13.14 9.25 6.63
CA GLN A 14 13.43 10.68 6.61
C GLN A 14 13.74 11.17 5.18
N ILE A 15 14.42 10.38 4.38
CA ILE A 15 14.67 10.68 2.96
C ILE A 15 13.33 10.75 2.21
N ILE A 16 12.44 9.78 2.38
CA ILE A 16 11.10 9.77 1.77
C ILE A 16 10.33 11.03 2.16
N LYS A 17 10.32 11.39 3.45
CA LYS A 17 9.67 12.61 3.95
C LYS A 17 10.29 13.89 3.39
N ASN A 18 11.60 13.91 3.12
CA ASN A 18 12.29 15.07 2.58
C ASN A 18 12.04 15.26 1.07
N VAL A 19 12.05 14.18 0.29
CA VAL A 19 11.67 14.21 -1.14
C VAL A 19 10.24 14.74 -1.27
N PHE A 20 9.34 14.25 -0.44
CA PHE A 20 7.97 14.73 -0.38
C PHE A 20 7.87 16.23 -0.07
N LYS A 21 8.68 16.73 0.88
CA LYS A 21 8.73 18.16 1.23
C LYS A 21 9.22 19.03 0.06
N GLN A 22 10.24 18.60 -0.67
CA GLN A 22 10.78 19.39 -1.81
C GLN A 22 9.76 19.51 -2.95
N ARG A 23 9.03 18.45 -3.26
CA ARG A 23 7.99 18.50 -4.31
C ARG A 23 6.75 19.30 -3.89
N GLN A 24 6.36 19.29 -2.62
CA GLN A 24 5.27 20.15 -2.14
C GLN A 24 5.51 21.62 -2.49
N ILE A 25 6.73 22.11 -2.34
CA ILE A 25 7.05 23.51 -2.63
C ILE A 25 6.85 23.85 -4.11
N SER A 26 7.05 22.92 -5.03
CA SER A 26 6.87 23.12 -6.47
C SER A 26 5.42 22.94 -6.94
N VAL A 27 4.70 21.96 -6.39
CA VAL A 27 3.31 21.64 -6.75
C VAL A 27 2.33 22.64 -6.14
N PHE A 28 2.50 23.02 -4.88
CA PHE A 28 1.62 24.01 -4.22
C PHE A 28 1.76 25.44 -4.76
N LYS A 29 2.89 25.80 -5.36
CA LYS A 29 2.99 27.09 -6.07
C LYS A 29 2.11 27.16 -7.34
N ARG A 30 1.68 26.01 -7.89
CA ARG A 30 0.78 25.95 -9.04
C ARG A 30 -0.71 25.87 -8.71
N PHE A 31 -1.05 25.44 -7.50
CA PHE A 31 -2.44 25.34 -7.07
C PHE A 31 -2.69 26.32 -5.93
N ASN A 32 -3.16 27.51 -6.28
CA ASN A 32 -3.81 28.42 -5.35
C ASN A 32 -5.16 27.78 -4.97
N ILE A 33 -5.13 26.81 -4.06
CA ILE A 33 -6.35 26.24 -3.49
C ILE A 33 -6.88 27.30 -2.54
N ASN A 34 -7.74 28.18 -3.06
CA ASN A 34 -8.68 28.90 -2.23
C ASN A 34 -9.44 27.82 -1.43
N SER A 35 -9.07 27.66 -0.17
CA SER A 35 -9.87 26.92 0.79
C SER A 35 -11.18 27.66 0.96
N ARG A 36 -12.12 27.44 0.03
CA ARG A 36 -13.51 27.74 0.32
C ARG A 36 -13.85 26.85 1.50
N ALA A 37 -14.11 27.48 2.62
CA ALA A 37 -14.74 26.84 3.75
C ALA A 37 -15.91 26.01 3.20
N HIS A 38 -15.81 24.70 3.28
CA HIS A 38 -16.97 23.86 3.08
C HIS A 38 -17.97 24.29 4.14
N HIS A 39 -19.03 24.96 3.72
CA HIS A 39 -20.23 24.99 4.51
C HIS A 39 -20.51 23.54 4.88
N SER A 40 -20.50 23.25 6.18
CA SER A 40 -21.06 22.04 6.72
C SER A 40 -22.53 22.04 6.32
N ASP A 41 -22.86 21.40 5.20
CA ASP A 41 -24.22 20.98 4.96
C ASP A 41 -24.57 20.12 6.18
N GLY A 42 -25.39 20.68 7.05
CA GLY A 42 -25.61 20.15 8.38
C GLY A 42 -26.19 18.74 8.26
N PHE A 43 -25.39 17.76 8.67
CA PHE A 43 -25.96 16.46 8.99
C PHE A 43 -27.02 16.70 10.06
N SER A 44 -28.28 16.36 9.76
CA SER A 44 -29.33 16.46 10.75
C SER A 44 -29.00 15.56 11.93
N VAL A 45 -28.90 16.15 13.11
CA VAL A 45 -28.74 15.38 14.35
C VAL A 45 -30.01 14.60 14.58
N ILE A 46 -29.91 13.28 14.82
CA ILE A 46 -31.05 12.45 15.22
C ILE A 46 -31.55 13.04 16.54
N GLY A 47 -32.76 13.62 16.53
CA GLY A 47 -33.33 14.37 17.65
C GLY A 47 -33.84 13.55 18.83
N SER A 48 -33.64 12.21 18.83
CA SER A 48 -34.06 11.32 19.91
C SER A 48 -32.89 10.65 20.58
N GLU A 49 -32.79 10.69 21.89
CA GLU A 49 -31.85 9.87 22.65
C GLU A 49 -32.47 8.50 22.98
N PRO A 50 -31.72 7.40 22.87
CA PRO A 50 -32.21 6.09 23.23
C PRO A 50 -32.36 5.98 24.75
N ASP A 51 -33.45 5.32 25.21
CA ASP A 51 -33.57 4.92 26.60
C ASP A 51 -32.60 3.79 26.95
N ARG A 52 -31.45 4.15 27.51
CA ARG A 52 -30.37 3.21 27.87
C ARG A 52 -30.74 2.26 29.01
N HIS A 53 -31.84 2.52 29.72
CA HIS A 53 -32.31 1.70 30.82
C HIS A 53 -33.35 0.65 30.40
N SER A 54 -33.95 0.81 29.23
CA SER A 54 -34.93 -0.13 28.71
C SER A 54 -34.35 -1.53 28.49
N ALA A 55 -35.17 -2.55 28.64
CA ALA A 55 -34.80 -3.95 28.38
C ALA A 55 -34.42 -4.16 26.90
N GLU A 56 -35.16 -3.50 26.00
CA GLU A 56 -34.91 -3.55 24.56
C GLU A 56 -33.53 -2.95 24.18
N PHE A 57 -33.17 -1.81 24.74
CA PHE A 57 -31.82 -1.21 24.50
C PHE A 57 -30.72 -2.15 24.97
N LYS A 58 -30.84 -2.72 26.16
CA LYS A 58 -29.85 -3.63 26.73
C LYS A 58 -29.65 -4.88 25.89
N ASP A 59 -30.76 -5.48 25.41
CA ASP A 59 -30.71 -6.65 24.53
C ASP A 59 -30.04 -6.32 23.20
N ASN A 60 -30.48 -5.24 22.55
CA ASN A 60 -29.89 -4.77 21.27
C ASN A 60 -28.43 -4.41 21.42
N TYR A 61 -28.04 -3.73 22.52
CA TYR A 61 -26.64 -3.40 22.82
C TYR A 61 -25.79 -4.67 22.97
N SER A 62 -26.30 -5.67 23.73
CA SER A 62 -25.57 -6.94 23.93
C SER A 62 -25.34 -7.68 22.60
N LYS A 63 -26.38 -7.78 21.77
CA LYS A 63 -26.29 -8.40 20.45
C LYS A 63 -25.31 -7.66 19.53
N MET A 64 -25.39 -6.34 19.47
CA MET A 64 -24.48 -5.53 18.67
C MET A 64 -23.04 -5.62 19.18
N GLN A 65 -22.83 -5.63 20.50
CA GLN A 65 -21.51 -5.76 21.10
C GLN A 65 -20.84 -7.10 20.74
N ALA A 66 -21.60 -8.19 20.66
CA ALA A 66 -21.09 -9.48 20.19
C ALA A 66 -20.58 -9.37 18.74
N LEU A 67 -21.38 -8.82 17.83
CA LEU A 67 -20.97 -8.61 16.42
C LEU A 67 -19.74 -7.72 16.29
N VAL A 68 -19.66 -6.66 17.11
CA VAL A 68 -18.48 -5.76 17.11
C VAL A 68 -17.24 -6.49 17.63
N ASN A 69 -17.37 -7.36 18.61
CA ASN A 69 -16.25 -8.15 19.13
C ASN A 69 -15.77 -9.16 18.08
N ASP A 70 -16.66 -9.87 17.40
CA ASP A 70 -16.31 -10.77 16.30
C ASP A 70 -15.57 -10.02 15.19
N LEU A 71 -16.06 -8.85 14.79
CA LEU A 71 -15.40 -8.01 13.81
C LEU A 71 -13.98 -7.62 14.26
N LYS A 72 -13.80 -7.21 15.52
CA LYS A 72 -12.49 -6.84 16.07
C LYS A 72 -11.52 -8.03 16.07
N GLU A 73 -11.97 -9.23 16.38
CA GLU A 73 -11.15 -10.44 16.32
C GLU A 73 -10.70 -10.74 14.89
N VAL A 74 -11.60 -10.68 13.92
CA VAL A 74 -11.28 -10.87 12.50
C VAL A 74 -10.28 -9.82 12.02
N VAL A 75 -10.49 -8.54 12.33
CA VAL A 75 -9.56 -7.45 11.98
C VAL A 75 -8.19 -7.66 12.63
N CYS A 76 -8.14 -8.08 13.90
CA CYS A 76 -6.91 -8.41 14.59
C CYS A 76 -6.15 -9.55 13.90
N LYS A 77 -6.86 -10.63 13.50
CA LYS A 77 -6.27 -11.75 12.75
C LYS A 77 -5.69 -11.26 11.41
N ILE A 78 -6.46 -10.51 10.63
CA ILE A 78 -6.07 -9.99 9.33
C ILE A 78 -4.86 -9.05 9.43
N SER A 79 -4.79 -8.24 10.47
CA SER A 79 -3.71 -7.28 10.66
C SER A 79 -2.33 -7.92 10.88
N ARG A 80 -2.29 -9.20 11.24
CA ARG A 80 -1.05 -9.98 11.36
C ARG A 80 -0.41 -10.36 10.02
N GLY A 81 -1.14 -10.20 8.91
CA GLY A 81 -0.63 -10.54 7.57
C GLY A 81 -0.51 -12.03 7.31
N GLY A 82 0.55 -12.47 6.63
CA GLY A 82 0.71 -13.81 6.06
C GLY A 82 1.06 -14.94 7.06
N GLY A 83 0.93 -14.70 8.36
CA GLY A 83 1.19 -15.68 9.41
C GLY A 83 2.66 -15.74 9.83
N GLU A 84 2.93 -16.41 10.96
CA GLU A 84 4.22 -16.38 11.68
C GLU A 84 5.43 -16.77 10.83
N LYS A 85 5.31 -17.86 10.05
CA LYS A 85 6.40 -18.34 9.19
C LYS A 85 6.78 -17.32 8.10
N ALA A 86 5.80 -16.67 7.51
CA ALA A 86 6.03 -15.65 6.47
C ALA A 86 6.58 -14.36 7.10
N ILE A 87 6.06 -13.96 8.24
CA ILE A 87 6.56 -12.83 9.04
C ILE A 87 8.04 -13.06 9.41
N TYR A 88 8.36 -14.20 9.98
CA TYR A 88 9.75 -14.55 10.34
C TYR A 88 10.68 -14.45 9.12
N ARG A 89 10.31 -15.06 7.99
CA ARG A 89 11.11 -15.01 6.75
C ARG A 89 11.29 -13.57 6.24
N HIS A 90 10.29 -12.72 6.41
CA HIS A 90 10.35 -11.33 6.00
C HIS A 90 11.25 -10.49 6.90
N THR A 91 11.07 -10.60 8.21
CA THR A 91 11.82 -9.82 9.21
C THR A 91 13.26 -10.27 9.37
N SER A 92 13.57 -11.57 9.19
CA SER A 92 14.94 -12.10 9.20
C SER A 92 15.82 -11.51 8.09
N LYS A 93 15.23 -11.00 7.01
CA LYS A 93 15.91 -10.24 5.94
C LYS A 93 16.08 -8.75 6.27
N GLY A 94 15.79 -8.33 7.49
CA GLY A 94 15.88 -6.93 7.91
C GLY A 94 14.74 -6.04 7.40
N LYS A 95 13.69 -6.61 6.78
CA LYS A 95 12.54 -5.85 6.28
C LYS A 95 11.53 -5.56 7.40
N MET A 96 10.92 -4.38 7.36
CA MET A 96 9.78 -4.04 8.22
C MET A 96 8.48 -4.60 7.67
N LEU A 97 7.53 -4.93 8.55
CA LEU A 97 6.18 -5.29 8.15
C LEU A 97 5.43 -4.10 7.51
N VAL A 98 4.44 -4.39 6.67
CA VAL A 98 3.73 -3.36 5.89
C VAL A 98 3.11 -2.28 6.79
N ARG A 99 2.49 -2.67 7.91
CA ARG A 99 1.86 -1.71 8.83
C ARG A 99 2.88 -0.88 9.61
N GLU A 100 4.06 -1.44 9.91
CA GLU A 100 5.17 -0.69 10.48
C GLU A 100 5.74 0.32 9.48
N ARG A 101 5.84 -0.05 8.19
CA ARG A 101 6.23 0.88 7.12
C ARG A 101 5.29 2.08 7.07
N ILE A 102 3.97 1.83 7.11
CA ILE A 102 2.95 2.88 7.09
C ILE A 102 3.03 3.74 8.36
N ALA A 103 3.13 3.14 9.55
CA ALA A 103 3.23 3.86 10.82
C ALA A 103 4.46 4.77 10.89
N ASN A 104 5.59 4.36 10.28
CA ASN A 104 6.79 5.19 10.19
C ASN A 104 6.71 6.27 9.11
N LEU A 105 5.86 6.10 8.10
CA LEU A 105 5.68 7.05 7.01
C LEU A 105 4.78 8.21 7.37
N ILE A 106 3.65 7.94 8.01
CA ILE A 106 2.67 8.97 8.40
C ILE A 106 3.20 9.85 9.54
N ASP A 107 2.60 11.01 9.72
CA ASP A 107 2.97 11.93 10.78
C ASP A 107 2.63 11.33 12.15
N THR A 108 3.53 11.49 13.10
CA THR A 108 3.37 10.94 14.46
C THR A 108 2.09 11.45 15.10
N GLY A 109 1.26 10.54 15.61
CA GLY A 109 -0.03 10.86 16.22
C GLY A 109 -1.16 11.15 15.23
N SER A 110 -0.90 11.15 13.91
CA SER A 110 -1.98 11.30 12.92
C SER A 110 -2.72 9.99 12.71
N PRO A 111 -4.04 10.04 12.44
CA PRO A 111 -4.80 8.83 12.15
C PRO A 111 -4.47 8.27 10.76
N PHE A 112 -4.63 6.95 10.60
CA PHE A 112 -4.63 6.27 9.33
C PHE A 112 -6.00 5.65 9.06
N LEU A 113 -6.69 6.13 8.04
CA LEU A 113 -7.97 5.57 7.61
C LEU A 113 -7.71 4.41 6.65
N GLU A 114 -7.62 3.19 7.16
CA GLU A 114 -7.45 1.99 6.35
C GLU A 114 -8.74 1.64 5.61
N ILE A 115 -8.63 1.36 4.30
CA ILE A 115 -9.75 1.05 3.41
C ILE A 115 -9.71 -0.45 3.07
N GLY A 116 -10.86 -1.12 3.18
CA GLY A 116 -11.01 -2.51 2.76
C GLY A 116 -10.16 -3.51 3.57
N GLN A 117 -10.11 -3.36 4.90
CA GLN A 117 -9.40 -4.28 5.79
C GLN A 117 -9.79 -5.75 5.61
N LEU A 118 -11.10 -6.00 5.38
CA LEU A 118 -11.66 -7.35 5.22
C LEU A 118 -11.61 -7.88 3.78
N ALA A 119 -10.94 -7.16 2.85
CA ALA A 119 -10.84 -7.62 1.47
C ALA A 119 -10.20 -9.02 1.41
N ALA A 120 -10.80 -9.92 0.60
CA ALA A 120 -10.46 -11.33 0.46
C ALA A 120 -10.77 -12.23 1.68
N TYR A 121 -11.39 -11.73 2.73
CA TYR A 121 -11.79 -12.56 3.86
C TYR A 121 -12.79 -13.64 3.41
N ASN A 122 -12.46 -14.91 3.64
CA ASN A 122 -13.23 -16.09 3.24
C ASN A 122 -13.58 -16.18 1.73
N LEU A 123 -12.85 -15.45 0.86
CA LEU A 123 -13.18 -15.40 -0.58
C LEU A 123 -12.58 -16.57 -1.36
N TYR A 124 -11.42 -17.07 -0.96
CA TYR A 124 -10.65 -18.06 -1.70
C TYR A 124 -10.63 -19.45 -1.04
N GLY A 125 -11.70 -19.82 -0.35
CA GLY A 125 -11.85 -21.11 0.32
C GLY A 125 -10.84 -21.29 1.45
N SER A 126 -10.00 -22.33 1.38
CA SER A 126 -8.94 -22.59 2.37
C SER A 126 -7.71 -21.68 2.23
N GLU A 127 -7.63 -20.90 1.16
CA GLU A 127 -6.49 -20.02 0.90
C GLU A 127 -6.71 -18.66 1.56
N GLU A 128 -5.96 -18.38 2.62
CA GLU A 128 -6.01 -17.09 3.31
C GLU A 128 -5.18 -16.04 2.57
N VAL A 129 -5.82 -14.90 2.25
CA VAL A 129 -5.21 -13.72 1.63
C VAL A 129 -5.58 -12.47 2.44
N PRO A 130 -5.03 -12.30 3.63
CA PRO A 130 -5.40 -11.22 4.54
C PRO A 130 -5.27 -9.84 3.89
N ALA A 131 -6.28 -8.99 4.08
CA ALA A 131 -6.39 -7.66 3.48
C ALA A 131 -6.14 -7.63 1.96
N ALA A 132 -6.37 -8.75 1.26
CA ALA A 132 -6.04 -8.95 -0.16
C ALA A 132 -4.54 -8.78 -0.49
N GLY A 133 -3.62 -8.99 0.46
CA GLY A 133 -2.17 -8.82 0.26
C GLY A 133 -1.71 -7.37 0.04
N ILE A 134 -2.59 -6.39 0.27
CA ILE A 134 -2.28 -4.98 0.09
C ILE A 134 -3.02 -4.13 1.13
N VAL A 135 -2.31 -3.22 1.78
CA VAL A 135 -2.89 -2.24 2.71
C VAL A 135 -3.08 -0.93 1.98
N THR A 136 -4.31 -0.41 1.97
CA THR A 136 -4.65 0.87 1.35
C THR A 136 -5.33 1.77 2.36
N GLY A 137 -5.09 3.07 2.29
CA GLY A 137 -5.73 4.01 3.21
C GLY A 137 -5.26 5.43 3.05
N VAL A 138 -5.92 6.34 3.74
CA VAL A 138 -5.56 7.76 3.77
C VAL A 138 -4.82 8.06 5.06
N GLY A 139 -3.64 8.66 4.95
CA GLY A 139 -2.83 9.13 6.07
C GLY A 139 -2.33 10.55 5.83
N ILE A 140 -1.80 11.17 6.88
CA ILE A 140 -1.19 12.50 6.80
C ILE A 140 0.32 12.33 6.77
N ILE A 141 0.97 12.87 5.72
CA ILE A 141 2.42 12.81 5.54
C ILE A 141 2.92 14.25 5.34
N ARG A 142 3.70 14.75 6.30
CA ARG A 142 4.18 16.14 6.32
C ARG A 142 3.05 17.17 6.21
N GLY A 143 1.94 16.93 6.90
CA GLY A 143 0.77 17.80 6.92
C GLY A 143 -0.16 17.65 5.71
N VAL A 144 0.13 16.76 4.75
CA VAL A 144 -0.68 16.55 3.55
C VAL A 144 -1.40 15.21 3.61
N LYS A 145 -2.69 15.20 3.31
CA LYS A 145 -3.47 13.98 3.14
C LYS A 145 -3.02 13.25 1.87
N CYS A 146 -2.62 12.00 2.02
CA CYS A 146 -2.13 11.16 0.93
C CYS A 146 -2.86 9.82 0.92
N MET A 147 -3.06 9.26 -0.25
CA MET A 147 -3.42 7.85 -0.41
C MET A 147 -2.16 7.02 -0.31
N VAL A 148 -2.12 6.08 0.63
CA VAL A 148 -1.04 5.09 0.78
C VAL A 148 -1.52 3.76 0.24
N ILE A 149 -0.71 3.13 -0.61
CA ILE A 149 -0.96 1.83 -1.23
C ILE A 149 0.28 0.98 -1.01
N ALA A 150 0.20 -0.02 -0.13
CA ALA A 150 1.35 -0.75 0.37
C ALA A 150 1.18 -2.26 0.22
N ASN A 151 2.04 -2.93 -0.55
CA ASN A 151 2.02 -4.38 -0.67
C ASN A 151 2.47 -5.05 0.64
N ASP A 152 1.78 -6.11 1.03
CA ASP A 152 2.19 -6.99 2.12
C ASP A 152 2.89 -8.23 1.55
N ALA A 153 4.21 -8.20 1.50
CA ALA A 153 5.01 -9.31 1.00
C ALA A 153 4.94 -10.58 1.87
N THR A 154 4.41 -10.49 3.10
CA THR A 154 4.16 -11.67 3.93
C THR A 154 2.96 -12.46 3.43
N VAL A 155 2.05 -11.82 2.68
CA VAL A 155 0.88 -12.44 2.06
C VAL A 155 1.21 -12.83 0.63
N LYS A 156 1.47 -14.12 0.41
CA LYS A 156 1.76 -14.69 -0.93
C LYS A 156 2.82 -13.91 -1.73
N GLY A 157 3.85 -13.39 -1.06
CA GLY A 157 4.91 -12.61 -1.71
C GLY A 157 4.47 -11.25 -2.26
N GLY A 158 3.37 -10.69 -1.76
CA GLY A 158 2.79 -9.44 -2.27
C GLY A 158 2.20 -9.55 -3.68
N THR A 159 1.90 -10.78 -4.15
CA THR A 159 1.32 -11.00 -5.47
C THR A 159 -0.13 -10.54 -5.54
N TYR A 160 -0.55 -10.11 -6.72
CA TYR A 160 -1.90 -9.59 -6.96
C TYR A 160 -2.88 -10.71 -7.28
N TYR A 161 -3.88 -10.88 -6.45
CA TYR A 161 -5.10 -11.62 -6.68
C TYR A 161 -6.14 -10.73 -7.37
N PRO A 162 -7.22 -11.29 -7.93
CA PRO A 162 -8.27 -10.45 -8.55
C PRO A 162 -8.81 -9.37 -7.59
N VAL A 163 -9.01 -9.71 -6.31
CA VAL A 163 -9.49 -8.75 -5.31
C VAL A 163 -8.42 -7.75 -4.88
N THR A 164 -7.13 -8.11 -4.97
CA THR A 164 -6.02 -7.17 -4.74
C THR A 164 -6.06 -6.05 -5.77
N VAL A 165 -6.29 -6.40 -7.05
CA VAL A 165 -6.45 -5.42 -8.13
C VAL A 165 -7.63 -4.49 -7.87
N LYS A 166 -8.81 -5.04 -7.53
CA LYS A 166 -10.00 -4.24 -7.23
C LYS A 166 -9.76 -3.26 -6.08
N LYS A 167 -9.09 -3.72 -5.03
CA LYS A 167 -8.75 -2.86 -3.88
C LYS A 167 -7.78 -1.75 -4.25
N HIS A 168 -6.76 -2.05 -5.05
CA HIS A 168 -5.82 -1.06 -5.57
C HIS A 168 -6.53 -0.01 -6.45
N LEU A 169 -7.35 -0.46 -7.40
CA LEU A 169 -8.12 0.43 -8.28
C LEU A 169 -9.06 1.33 -7.48
N ARG A 170 -9.75 0.79 -6.46
CA ARG A 170 -10.61 1.60 -5.59
C ARG A 170 -9.82 2.67 -4.82
N ALA A 171 -8.62 2.35 -4.36
CA ALA A 171 -7.75 3.33 -3.71
C ALA A 171 -7.34 4.45 -4.68
N GLN A 172 -6.98 4.11 -5.93
CA GLN A 172 -6.65 5.10 -6.95
C GLN A 172 -7.87 5.96 -7.34
N GLU A 173 -9.05 5.37 -7.44
CA GLU A 173 -10.31 6.10 -7.70
C GLU A 173 -10.57 7.16 -6.61
N ILE A 174 -10.50 6.75 -5.34
CA ILE A 174 -10.65 7.67 -4.19
C ILE A 174 -9.58 8.77 -4.23
N ALA A 175 -8.34 8.40 -4.55
CA ALA A 175 -7.25 9.37 -4.67
C ALA A 175 -7.50 10.38 -5.79
N GLN A 176 -7.96 9.93 -6.94
CA GLN A 176 -8.27 10.78 -8.09
C GLN A 176 -9.43 11.74 -7.80
N GLU A 177 -10.53 11.24 -7.25
CA GLU A 177 -11.71 12.03 -6.88
C GLU A 177 -11.39 13.14 -5.87
N ASN A 178 -10.53 12.82 -4.90
CA ASN A 178 -10.15 13.73 -3.82
C ASN A 178 -8.82 14.45 -4.07
N LYS A 179 -8.18 14.25 -5.22
CA LYS A 179 -6.87 14.83 -5.61
C LYS A 179 -5.79 14.57 -4.57
N LEU A 180 -5.75 13.34 -4.02
CA LEU A 180 -4.76 12.95 -3.04
C LEU A 180 -3.50 12.44 -3.74
N PRO A 181 -2.30 12.94 -3.39
CA PRO A 181 -1.05 12.31 -3.79
C PRO A 181 -1.04 10.83 -3.42
N CYS A 182 -0.54 9.97 -4.32
CA CYS A 182 -0.43 8.54 -4.09
C CYS A 182 0.99 8.17 -3.67
N ILE A 183 1.12 7.40 -2.59
CA ILE A 183 2.38 6.84 -2.12
C ILE A 183 2.30 5.32 -2.21
N TYR A 184 3.08 4.74 -3.10
CA TYR A 184 3.17 3.30 -3.31
C TYR A 184 4.36 2.74 -2.55
N LEU A 185 4.13 1.87 -1.55
CA LEU A 185 5.19 1.11 -0.88
C LEU A 185 5.24 -0.28 -1.52
N VAL A 186 6.15 -0.44 -2.50
CA VAL A 186 6.13 -1.59 -3.40
C VAL A 186 7.03 -2.71 -2.90
N ASP A 187 6.46 -3.89 -2.73
CA ASP A 187 7.14 -5.14 -2.40
C ASP A 187 6.28 -6.31 -2.95
N SER A 188 6.32 -6.50 -4.28
CA SER A 188 5.36 -7.34 -5.01
C SER A 188 6.01 -8.26 -6.03
N GLY A 189 5.61 -9.51 -6.03
CA GLY A 189 5.95 -10.49 -7.06
C GLY A 189 5.15 -10.36 -8.37
N GLY A 190 4.34 -9.31 -8.55
CA GLY A 190 3.48 -9.13 -9.72
C GLY A 190 2.15 -9.89 -9.59
N ALA A 191 1.58 -10.33 -10.70
CA ALA A 191 0.32 -11.08 -10.69
C ALA A 191 0.48 -12.48 -10.07
N ASN A 192 -0.54 -12.95 -9.37
CA ASN A 192 -0.58 -14.35 -8.93
C ASN A 192 -0.80 -15.26 -10.13
N LEU A 193 0.23 -16.02 -10.51
CA LEU A 193 0.24 -16.82 -11.74
C LEU A 193 -0.92 -17.82 -11.85
N PRO A 194 -1.30 -18.58 -10.80
CA PRO A 194 -2.45 -19.47 -10.87
C PRO A 194 -3.78 -18.78 -11.16
N ARG A 195 -3.86 -17.46 -10.95
CA ARG A 195 -5.08 -16.66 -11.13
C ARG A 195 -4.93 -15.57 -12.20
N GLN A 196 -3.94 -15.70 -13.07
CA GLN A 196 -3.68 -14.67 -14.09
C GLN A 196 -4.86 -14.45 -15.04
N ALA A 197 -5.64 -15.49 -15.34
CA ALA A 197 -6.82 -15.40 -16.17
C ALA A 197 -7.88 -14.42 -15.61
N ASP A 198 -7.93 -14.26 -14.28
CA ASP A 198 -8.87 -13.37 -13.60
C ASP A 198 -8.26 -12.00 -13.27
N VAL A 199 -6.97 -11.78 -13.59
CA VAL A 199 -6.23 -10.55 -13.24
C VAL A 199 -5.98 -9.66 -14.46
N PHE A 200 -5.82 -10.22 -15.66
CA PHE A 200 -5.41 -9.47 -16.84
C PHE A 200 -6.51 -9.10 -17.84
N PRO A 201 -7.61 -9.86 -18.06
CA PRO A 201 -8.33 -9.82 -19.33
C PRO A 201 -9.35 -8.69 -19.49
N ASP A 202 -9.57 -7.83 -18.50
CA ASP A 202 -10.64 -6.83 -18.54
C ASP A 202 -10.13 -5.39 -18.29
N VAL A 203 -10.96 -4.42 -18.67
CA VAL A 203 -10.74 -2.97 -18.54
C VAL A 203 -10.49 -2.56 -17.07
N THR A 204 -11.10 -3.25 -16.11
CA THR A 204 -10.97 -2.98 -14.67
C THR A 204 -10.02 -3.94 -13.99
N HIS A 205 -9.08 -4.51 -14.72
CA HIS A 205 -8.07 -5.42 -14.23
C HIS A 205 -6.68 -4.76 -14.05
N PHE A 206 -5.63 -5.55 -13.98
CA PHE A 206 -4.29 -5.13 -13.58
C PHE A 206 -3.74 -3.96 -14.41
N GLY A 207 -3.96 -3.97 -15.72
CA GLY A 207 -3.52 -2.89 -16.63
C GLY A 207 -4.15 -1.54 -16.31
N ARG A 208 -5.34 -1.51 -15.71
CA ARG A 208 -6.00 -0.28 -15.31
C ARG A 208 -5.24 0.50 -14.23
N ILE A 209 -4.46 -0.19 -13.39
CA ILE A 209 -3.60 0.44 -12.38
C ILE A 209 -2.65 1.43 -13.05
N PHE A 210 -2.01 1.03 -14.14
CA PHE A 210 -1.03 1.83 -14.88
C PHE A 210 -1.69 2.99 -15.63
N TYR A 211 -2.82 2.73 -16.25
CA TYR A 211 -3.62 3.77 -16.88
C TYR A 211 -4.01 4.85 -15.87
N ASN A 212 -4.47 4.46 -14.69
CA ASN A 212 -4.84 5.41 -13.64
C ASN A 212 -3.63 6.22 -13.14
N GLN A 213 -2.45 5.60 -12.99
CA GLN A 213 -1.23 6.34 -12.64
C GLN A 213 -0.90 7.41 -13.68
N ALA A 214 -0.91 7.04 -14.97
CA ALA A 214 -0.64 7.98 -16.06
C ALA A 214 -1.66 9.13 -16.09
N VAL A 215 -2.95 8.83 -15.95
CA VAL A 215 -4.02 9.83 -15.94
C VAL A 215 -3.91 10.75 -14.73
N MET A 216 -3.67 10.21 -13.54
CA MET A 216 -3.52 11.02 -12.33
C MET A 216 -2.28 11.91 -12.39
N SER A 217 -1.16 11.39 -12.89
CA SER A 217 0.06 12.18 -13.15
C SER A 217 -0.22 13.34 -14.13
N ALA A 218 -0.91 13.07 -15.26
CA ALA A 218 -1.31 14.09 -16.21
C ALA A 218 -2.25 15.16 -15.60
N GLN A 219 -3.04 14.79 -14.60
CA GLN A 219 -3.89 15.71 -13.83
C GLN A 219 -3.13 16.48 -12.74
N GLY A 220 -1.83 16.27 -12.60
CA GLY A 220 -0.99 16.88 -11.58
C GLY A 220 -1.18 16.29 -10.17
N ILE A 221 -1.75 15.09 -10.06
CA ILE A 221 -1.84 14.34 -8.80
C ILE A 221 -0.55 13.52 -8.65
N PRO A 222 0.34 13.85 -7.69
CA PRO A 222 1.65 13.22 -7.58
C PRO A 222 1.57 11.71 -7.32
N GLN A 223 2.39 10.95 -8.06
CA GLN A 223 2.53 9.51 -7.94
C GLN A 223 3.97 9.22 -7.47
N ILE A 224 4.14 8.75 -6.25
CA ILE A 224 5.46 8.50 -5.64
C ILE A 224 5.57 7.03 -5.28
N ALA A 225 6.55 6.34 -5.82
CA ALA A 225 6.82 4.94 -5.51
C ALA A 225 8.07 4.76 -4.65
N VAL A 226 7.98 3.88 -3.66
CA VAL A 226 9.11 3.47 -2.83
C VAL A 226 9.26 1.97 -2.94
N VAL A 227 10.33 1.53 -3.57
CA VAL A 227 10.66 0.12 -3.79
C VAL A 227 11.38 -0.42 -2.57
N MET A 228 10.67 -1.20 -1.76
CA MET A 228 11.13 -1.73 -0.47
C MET A 228 11.32 -3.25 -0.48
N GLY A 229 11.28 -3.83 -1.67
CA GLY A 229 11.45 -5.24 -1.88
C GLY A 229 11.43 -5.59 -3.35
N SER A 230 11.11 -6.83 -3.68
CA SER A 230 11.02 -7.25 -5.08
C SER A 230 9.88 -6.54 -5.80
N CYS A 231 10.16 -5.99 -6.97
CA CYS A 231 9.18 -5.51 -7.93
C CYS A 231 9.37 -6.29 -9.22
N THR A 232 8.60 -7.36 -9.39
CA THR A 232 8.77 -8.30 -10.50
C THR A 232 7.58 -8.23 -11.44
N ALA A 233 7.84 -8.42 -12.73
CA ALA A 233 6.85 -8.45 -13.81
C ALA A 233 5.92 -7.21 -13.78
N GLY A 234 4.60 -7.38 -13.68
CA GLY A 234 3.65 -6.27 -13.58
C GLY A 234 3.88 -5.35 -12.38
N GLY A 235 4.46 -5.85 -11.28
CA GLY A 235 4.84 -5.03 -10.12
C GLY A 235 5.92 -4.00 -10.41
N ALA A 236 6.76 -4.24 -11.41
CA ALA A 236 7.83 -3.34 -11.84
C ALA A 236 7.29 -2.06 -12.52
N TYR A 237 6.09 -2.11 -13.06
CA TYR A 237 5.48 -0.93 -13.72
C TYR A 237 5.06 0.14 -12.73
N VAL A 238 4.68 -0.22 -11.50
CA VAL A 238 4.25 0.77 -10.49
C VAL A 238 5.34 1.82 -10.23
N PRO A 239 6.59 1.46 -9.91
CA PRO A 239 7.66 2.46 -9.81
C PRO A 239 8.06 3.08 -11.15
N ALA A 240 8.05 2.32 -12.25
CA ALA A 240 8.45 2.84 -13.56
C ALA A 240 7.51 3.93 -14.09
N MET A 241 6.24 3.93 -13.71
CA MET A 241 5.23 4.92 -14.12
C MET A 241 4.94 5.97 -13.04
N ALA A 242 5.64 5.94 -11.92
CA ALA A 242 5.53 6.97 -10.90
C ALA A 242 6.29 8.24 -11.32
N ASP A 243 5.82 9.41 -10.84
CA ASP A 243 6.51 10.68 -11.08
C ASP A 243 7.87 10.74 -10.36
N GLU A 244 7.97 10.05 -9.22
CA GLU A 244 9.18 9.89 -8.44
C GLU A 244 9.31 8.45 -7.97
N SER A 245 10.50 7.87 -8.14
CA SER A 245 10.82 6.53 -7.67
C SER A 245 12.01 6.54 -6.72
N ILE A 246 11.83 5.90 -5.56
CA ILE A 246 12.86 5.72 -4.54
C ILE A 246 13.10 4.23 -4.38
N ILE A 247 14.33 3.79 -4.53
CA ILE A 247 14.68 2.38 -4.35
C ILE A 247 15.57 2.20 -3.11
N VAL A 248 15.18 1.26 -2.24
CA VAL A 248 15.95 0.94 -1.04
C VAL A 248 17.09 0.00 -1.41
N LYS A 249 18.33 0.51 -1.33
CA LYS A 249 19.54 -0.26 -1.67
C LYS A 249 19.61 -1.58 -0.88
N GLN A 250 20.02 -2.65 -1.55
CA GLN A 250 20.14 -4.02 -1.01
C GLN A 250 18.81 -4.66 -0.52
N GLN A 251 17.67 -4.01 -0.79
CA GLN A 251 16.34 -4.57 -0.49
C GLN A 251 15.39 -4.47 -1.67
N GLY A 252 15.37 -3.32 -2.34
CA GLY A 252 14.52 -3.05 -3.49
C GLY A 252 15.15 -3.55 -4.78
N THR A 253 14.39 -4.23 -5.61
CA THR A 253 14.79 -4.62 -6.97
C THR A 253 13.65 -4.40 -7.94
N ILE A 254 13.97 -3.96 -9.16
CA ILE A 254 13.00 -3.73 -10.24
C ILE A 254 13.49 -4.49 -11.47
N PHE A 255 12.73 -5.49 -11.91
CA PHE A 255 12.99 -6.23 -13.14
C PHE A 255 11.73 -6.92 -13.65
N LEU A 256 11.63 -7.18 -14.95
CA LEU A 256 10.52 -7.94 -15.54
C LEU A 256 10.64 -9.44 -15.26
N GLY A 257 11.87 -9.97 -15.31
CA GLY A 257 12.20 -11.35 -14.95
C GLY A 257 13.34 -11.38 -13.95
N GLY A 258 13.16 -12.12 -12.86
CA GLY A 258 14.21 -12.26 -11.84
C GLY A 258 15.33 -13.22 -12.26
N PRO A 259 16.42 -13.34 -11.45
CA PRO A 259 17.60 -14.15 -11.76
C PRO A 259 17.30 -15.59 -12.21
N PRO A 260 16.33 -16.31 -11.63
CA PRO A 260 16.00 -17.66 -12.12
C PRO A 260 15.48 -17.70 -13.56
N LEU A 261 14.70 -16.67 -13.96
CA LEU A 261 14.17 -16.56 -15.32
C LEU A 261 15.27 -16.18 -16.31
N VAL A 262 16.17 -15.28 -15.94
CA VAL A 262 17.35 -14.91 -16.74
C VAL A 262 18.22 -16.15 -16.99
N LYS A 263 18.55 -16.89 -15.94
CA LYS A 263 19.32 -18.15 -16.07
C LYS A 263 18.63 -19.16 -16.99
N ALA A 264 17.32 -19.32 -16.88
CA ALA A 264 16.58 -20.26 -17.73
C ALA A 264 16.52 -19.81 -19.20
N ALA A 265 16.47 -18.49 -19.46
CA ALA A 265 16.32 -17.95 -20.81
C ALA A 265 17.67 -17.77 -21.54
N THR A 266 18.72 -17.35 -20.84
CA THR A 266 20.01 -16.97 -21.43
C THR A 266 21.19 -17.79 -20.93
N GLY A 267 21.03 -18.56 -19.86
CA GLY A 267 22.12 -19.27 -19.17
C GLY A 267 22.97 -18.38 -18.27
N GLU A 268 22.72 -17.08 -18.22
CA GLU A 268 23.48 -16.14 -17.42
C GLU A 268 23.16 -16.27 -15.92
N GLU A 269 24.18 -16.28 -15.09
CA GLU A 269 24.08 -16.24 -13.64
C GLU A 269 24.35 -14.81 -13.14
N ILE A 270 23.31 -14.16 -12.62
CA ILE A 270 23.35 -12.79 -12.11
C ILE A 270 22.58 -12.73 -10.78
N ASP A 271 23.05 -11.93 -9.83
CA ASP A 271 22.28 -11.70 -8.62
C ASP A 271 21.18 -10.64 -8.81
N ALA A 272 20.29 -10.52 -7.83
CA ALA A 272 19.14 -9.62 -7.93
C ALA A 272 19.53 -8.15 -7.84
N GLU A 273 20.59 -7.79 -7.10
CA GLU A 273 21.06 -6.40 -6.97
C GLU A 273 21.72 -5.93 -8.25
N ASP A 274 22.54 -6.79 -8.88
CA ASP A 274 23.21 -6.47 -10.15
C ASP A 274 22.22 -6.46 -11.32
N LEU A 275 21.19 -7.31 -11.29
CA LEU A 275 20.15 -7.37 -12.33
C LEU A 275 19.20 -6.18 -12.30
N GLY A 276 18.81 -5.70 -11.12
CA GLY A 276 17.79 -4.66 -10.99
C GLY A 276 17.77 -3.95 -9.65
N GLY A 277 18.91 -3.83 -8.98
CA GLY A 277 19.04 -3.13 -7.71
C GLY A 277 19.22 -1.62 -7.85
N ALA A 278 19.40 -0.96 -6.72
CA ALA A 278 19.43 0.49 -6.61
C ALA A 278 20.59 1.12 -7.43
N ASP A 279 21.79 0.54 -7.39
CA ASP A 279 22.95 1.09 -8.10
C ASP A 279 22.76 1.03 -9.62
N LEU A 280 22.13 -0.03 -10.15
CA LEU A 280 21.82 -0.12 -11.57
C LEU A 280 20.83 0.96 -12.00
N HIS A 281 19.70 1.07 -11.31
CA HIS A 281 18.64 2.01 -11.70
C HIS A 281 19.03 3.47 -11.48
N CYS A 282 19.72 3.79 -10.39
CA CYS A 282 20.09 5.19 -10.11
C CYS A 282 21.30 5.70 -10.93
N ARG A 283 22.13 4.82 -11.49
CA ARG A 283 23.36 5.23 -12.19
C ARG A 283 23.35 4.97 -13.70
N LYS A 284 22.60 3.96 -14.17
CA LYS A 284 22.63 3.52 -15.56
C LYS A 284 21.30 3.70 -16.29
N SER A 285 20.18 3.40 -15.63
CA SER A 285 18.86 3.48 -16.29
C SER A 285 18.13 4.81 -16.03
N GLY A 286 18.54 5.58 -15.06
CA GLY A 286 17.96 6.89 -14.74
C GLY A 286 16.80 6.81 -13.79
#